data_86f7c7f9d5306328c8266900c59c2c2b
#
_entry.id   86f7c7f9d5306328c8266900c59c2c2b
#
_cell.length_a   1.000
_cell.length_b   1.000
_cell.length_c   1.000
_cell.angle_alpha   90.00
_cell.angle_beta   90.00
_cell.angle_gamma   90.00
#
_symmetry.space_group_name_H-M   'P 1'
#
loop_
_entity.id
_entity.type
_entity.pdbx_description
1 polymer ?
#
loop_
_entity_poly.entity_id
_entity_poly.type
_entity_poly.pdbx_seq_one_letter_code
_entity_poly.pdbx_strand_id
1 'polypeptide(L)'
;MAAEPAFYLQGVEVDRRSARKDGREVVALRCVDTGMNGFVVECDVYPVDAVRVEPLRPGPYTFATRAQANAFMDEAAKALTYLGCEL
;
A
#
# COMPACT_ATOMS: atom_id res chain seq x y z
N MET A 1 -8.14 -20.43 -6.49
CA MET A 1 -7.88 -19.98 -6.23
C MET A 1 -7.41 -19.05 -6.20
N ALA A 2 -7.52 -18.75 -6.19
CA ALA A 2 -7.21 -17.77 -6.30
C ALA A 2 -6.18 -17.33 -5.82
N ALA A 3 -5.73 -17.33 -5.62
CA ALA A 3 -4.93 -16.84 -5.00
C ALA A 3 -3.95 -16.25 -5.37
N GLU A 4 -3.89 -15.96 -6.11
CA GLU A 4 -3.13 -15.35 -6.40
C GLU A 4 -2.43 -14.38 -5.88
N PRO A 5 -2.55 -13.31 -5.84
CA PRO A 5 -1.72 -12.32 -5.22
C PRO A 5 -1.50 -12.61 -3.76
N ALA A 6 -2.22 -13.51 -3.25
CA ALA A 6 -2.18 -13.78 -1.85
C ALA A 6 -0.84 -14.23 -1.36
N PHE A 7 0.02 -14.74 -2.21
CA PHE A 7 1.25 -15.21 -1.63
C PHE A 7 2.18 -14.09 -1.23
N TYR A 8 1.94 -12.88 -1.68
CA TYR A 8 2.68 -11.78 -1.13
C TYR A 8 2.37 -11.59 0.33
N LEU A 9 1.22 -12.08 0.73
CA LEU A 9 0.74 -11.83 2.07
C LEU A 9 1.09 -12.96 3.00
N GLN A 10 2.02 -13.80 2.64
CA GLN A 10 2.46 -14.85 3.53
C GLN A 10 3.38 -14.28 4.58
N GLY A 11 2.87 -13.43 5.36
CA GLY A 11 3.56 -12.79 6.42
C GLY A 11 2.55 -12.12 7.29
N VAL A 12 3.02 -11.21 8.12
CA VAL A 12 2.16 -10.51 9.06
C VAL A 12 2.07 -9.05 8.65
N GLU A 13 0.86 -8.56 8.48
CA GLU A 13 0.67 -7.15 8.23
C GLU A 13 1.03 -6.40 9.50
N VAL A 14 2.02 -5.51 9.40
CA VAL A 14 2.52 -4.77 10.56
C VAL A 14 2.15 -3.30 10.52
N ASP A 15 1.68 -2.81 9.40
CA ASP A 15 1.23 -1.43 9.30
C ASP A 15 0.30 -1.30 8.10
N ARG A 16 -0.64 -0.38 8.19
CA ARG A 16 -1.57 -0.11 7.12
C ARG A 16 -1.93 1.36 7.14
N ARG A 17 -1.95 1.98 5.98
CA ARG A 17 -2.37 3.36 5.84
C ARG A 17 -3.28 3.48 4.65
N SER A 18 -4.24 4.36 4.73
CA SER A 18 -5.11 4.63 3.60
C SER A 18 -5.29 6.13 3.45
N ALA A 19 -5.52 6.54 2.23
CA ALA A 19 -5.77 7.93 1.90
C ALA A 19 -7.13 8.03 1.27
N ARG A 20 -7.86 9.08 1.61
CA ARG A 20 -9.21 9.31 1.12
C ARG A 20 -9.27 10.65 0.43
N LYS A 21 -10.17 10.75 -0.51
CA LYS A 21 -10.43 12.01 -1.17
C LYS A 21 -11.93 12.08 -1.40
N ASP A 22 -12.54 13.16 -0.93
CA ASP A 22 -13.98 13.35 -1.02
C ASP A 22 -14.74 12.17 -0.40
N GLY A 23 -14.22 11.68 0.72
CA GLY A 23 -14.88 10.61 1.46
C GLY A 23 -14.66 9.22 0.90
N ARG A 24 -13.84 9.06 -0.12
CA ARG A 24 -13.58 7.79 -0.76
C ARG A 24 -12.14 7.40 -0.58
N GLU A 25 -11.91 6.12 -0.29
CA GLU A 25 -10.55 5.63 -0.23
C GLU A 25 -9.97 5.58 -1.64
N VAL A 26 -8.84 6.22 -1.84
CA VAL A 26 -8.19 6.25 -3.15
C VAL A 26 -6.86 5.51 -3.17
N VAL A 27 -6.23 5.35 -2.01
CA VAL A 27 -4.98 4.59 -1.93
C VAL A 27 -4.97 3.81 -0.63
N ALA A 28 -4.51 2.59 -0.68
CA ALA A 28 -4.27 1.78 0.51
C ALA A 28 -2.84 1.24 0.43
N LEU A 29 -2.11 1.38 1.53
CA LEU A 29 -0.74 0.89 1.65
C LEU A 29 -0.70 -0.12 2.79
N ARG A 30 -0.07 -1.25 2.57
CA ARG A 30 0.11 -2.26 3.60
C ARG A 30 1.57 -2.65 3.67
N CYS A 31 2.09 -2.72 4.88
CA CYS A 31 3.43 -3.23 5.12
C CYS A 31 3.32 -4.63 5.71
N VAL A 32 3.98 -5.58 5.09
CA VAL A 32 3.92 -6.97 5.50
C VAL A 32 5.31 -7.44 5.85
N ASP A 33 5.44 -8.04 7.02
CA ASP A 33 6.69 -8.67 7.46
C ASP A 33 6.69 -10.09 6.92
N THR A 34 7.55 -10.37 5.97
CA THR A 34 7.60 -11.67 5.31
C THR A 34 8.60 -12.61 5.96
N GLY A 35 9.15 -12.24 7.11
CA GLY A 35 10.14 -13.06 7.78
C GLY A 35 11.50 -12.92 7.13
N MET A 36 11.98 -14.00 6.57
CA MET A 36 13.35 -14.01 6.04
C MET A 36 13.55 -13.11 4.83
N ASN A 37 12.47 -12.76 4.16
CA ASN A 37 12.57 -11.98 2.94
C ASN A 37 12.39 -10.48 3.16
N GLY A 38 12.39 -10.06 4.42
CA GLY A 38 12.29 -8.64 4.73
C GLY A 38 10.86 -8.15 4.77
N PHE A 39 10.66 -6.92 4.34
CA PHE A 39 9.37 -6.26 4.43
C PHE A 39 8.89 -5.88 3.05
N VAL A 40 7.60 -6.06 2.82
CA VAL A 40 6.99 -5.74 1.53
C VAL A 40 5.92 -4.69 1.76
N VAL A 41 5.92 -3.64 0.94
CA VAL A 41 4.86 -2.67 0.95
C VAL A 41 4.03 -2.90 -0.31
N GLU A 42 2.74 -3.14 -0.09
CA GLU A 42 1.78 -3.31 -1.18
C GLU A 42 0.92 -2.06 -1.26
N CYS A 43 0.58 -1.68 -2.47
CA CYS A 43 -0.17 -0.47 -2.71
C CYS A 43 -1.33 -0.75 -3.64
N ASP A 44 -2.52 -0.34 -3.25
CA ASP A 44 -3.70 -0.38 -4.11
C ASP A 44 -4.11 1.06 -4.40
N VAL A 45 -4.25 1.40 -5.67
CA VAL A 45 -4.67 2.73 -6.08
C VAL A 45 -6.00 2.60 -6.80
N TYR A 46 -7.01 3.29 -6.30
CA TYR A 46 -8.35 3.26 -6.86
C TYR A 46 -8.59 4.53 -7.67
N PRO A 47 -8.68 4.41 -8.99
CA PRO A 47 -8.90 5.59 -9.83
C PRO A 47 -10.20 6.29 -9.47
N VAL A 48 -10.17 7.61 -9.40
CA VAL A 48 -11.33 8.36 -8.92
C VAL A 48 -12.35 8.62 -10.01
N ASP A 49 -11.91 8.68 -11.25
CA ASP A 49 -12.80 9.03 -12.34
C ASP A 49 -13.00 7.91 -13.32
N ALA A 50 -12.57 6.74 -12.97
CA ALA A 50 -12.57 5.64 -13.92
C ALA A 50 -13.84 4.85 -13.82
N VAL A 51 -14.16 4.20 -14.92
CA VAL A 51 -15.24 3.24 -14.91
C VAL A 51 -14.81 1.89 -14.35
N ARG A 52 -13.52 1.68 -14.23
CA ARG A 52 -13.03 0.41 -13.72
C ARG A 52 -13.16 0.38 -12.21
N VAL A 53 -13.45 -0.80 -11.69
CA VAL A 53 -13.59 -0.97 -10.26
C VAL A 53 -12.35 -1.61 -9.63
N GLU A 54 -11.48 -2.16 -10.44
CA GLU A 54 -10.29 -2.82 -9.92
C GLU A 54 -9.20 -1.82 -9.65
N PRO A 55 -8.49 -1.96 -8.54
CA PRO A 55 -7.41 -1.04 -8.25
C PRO A 55 -6.20 -1.32 -9.13
N LEU A 56 -5.39 -0.29 -9.31
CA LEU A 56 -4.05 -0.45 -9.83
C LEU A 56 -3.15 -0.86 -8.69
N ARG A 57 -2.19 -1.72 -8.97
CA ARG A 57 -1.31 -2.23 -7.93
C ARG A 57 0.14 -2.06 -8.32
N PRO A 58 0.66 -0.84 -8.18
CA PRO A 58 2.08 -0.64 -8.42
C PRO A 58 2.90 -1.36 -7.36
N GLY A 59 4.12 -1.73 -7.70
CA GLY A 59 4.97 -2.47 -6.81
C GLY A 59 4.78 -3.95 -7.00
N PRO A 60 4.89 -4.77 -5.96
CA PRO A 60 5.18 -4.38 -4.58
C PRO A 60 6.61 -3.90 -4.40
N TYR A 61 6.85 -3.20 -3.30
CA TYR A 61 8.16 -2.63 -3.00
C TYR A 61 8.75 -3.41 -1.82
N THR A 62 10.00 -3.83 -1.95
CA THR A 62 10.63 -4.64 -0.91
C THR A 62 11.73 -3.87 -0.21
N PHE A 63 11.85 -4.10 1.08
CA PHE A 63 12.81 -3.40 1.92
C PHE A 63 13.48 -4.41 2.86
N ALA A 64 14.73 -4.16 3.18
CA ALA A 64 15.45 -5.05 4.07
C ALA A 64 15.01 -4.89 5.52
N THR A 65 14.61 -3.68 5.92
CA THR A 65 14.26 -3.42 7.31
C THR A 65 12.90 -2.74 7.40
N ARG A 66 12.29 -2.86 8.58
CA ARG A 66 11.03 -2.18 8.84
C ARG A 66 11.19 -0.67 8.78
N ALA A 67 12.33 -0.17 9.26
CA ALA A 67 12.59 1.27 9.22
C ALA A 67 12.56 1.81 7.81
N GLN A 68 13.13 1.07 6.87
CA GLN A 68 13.12 1.48 5.47
C GLN A 68 11.69 1.46 4.92
N ALA A 69 10.93 0.42 5.24
CA ALA A 69 9.55 0.32 4.78
C ALA A 69 8.71 1.45 5.35
N ASN A 70 8.90 1.76 6.64
CA ASN A 70 8.17 2.85 7.28
C ASN A 70 8.53 4.19 6.63
N ALA A 71 9.80 4.40 6.35
CA ALA A 71 10.22 5.64 5.70
C ALA A 71 9.55 5.81 4.35
N PHE A 72 9.45 4.72 3.59
CA PHE A 72 8.75 4.75 2.32
C PHE A 72 7.27 5.11 2.51
N MET A 73 6.62 4.49 3.48
CA MET A 73 5.21 4.76 3.73
C MET A 73 4.99 6.18 4.22
N ASP A 74 5.90 6.70 5.02
CA ASP A 74 5.83 8.09 5.47
C ASP A 74 5.94 9.06 4.30
N GLU A 75 6.86 8.81 3.40
CA GLU A 75 7.01 9.67 2.22
C GLU A 75 5.80 9.58 1.31
N ALA A 76 5.27 8.38 1.15
CA ALA A 76 4.06 8.20 0.35
C ALA A 76 2.89 8.97 0.97
N ALA A 77 2.75 8.90 2.29
CA ALA A 77 1.70 9.61 2.99
C ALA A 77 1.82 11.12 2.81
N LYS A 78 3.05 11.64 2.89
CA LYS A 78 3.28 13.05 2.65
C LYS A 78 2.85 13.46 1.24
N ALA A 79 3.23 12.65 0.27
CA ALA A 79 2.88 12.95 -1.12
C ALA A 79 1.37 12.97 -1.31
N LEU A 80 0.68 12.02 -0.68
CA LEU A 80 -0.78 11.95 -0.79
C LEU A 80 -1.44 13.15 -0.13
N THR A 81 -0.94 13.56 1.02
CA THR A 81 -1.44 14.76 1.68
C THR A 81 -1.24 15.99 0.80
N TYR A 82 -0.08 16.05 0.16
CA TYR A 82 0.24 17.16 -0.72
C TYR A 82 -0.74 17.22 -1.90
N LEU A 83 -1.22 16.06 -2.33
CA LEU A 83 -2.18 15.97 -3.43
C LEU A 83 -3.62 16.15 -2.98
N GLY A 84 -3.82 16.49 -1.72
CA GLY A 84 -5.15 16.81 -1.21
C GLY A 84 -5.90 15.64 -0.62
N CYS A 85 -5.22 14.52 -0.37
CA CYS A 85 -5.87 13.39 0.27
C CYS A 85 -5.88 13.55 1.78
N GLU A 86 -6.86 12.94 2.41
CA GLU A 86 -6.94 12.86 3.87
C GLU A 86 -6.44 11.50 4.29
N LEU A 87 -5.69 11.47 5.36
CA LEU A 87 -5.13 10.21 5.86
C LEU A 87 -5.86 9.67 7.07
#